data_32d1bb2fbad36fdc1b7b3fe6348606ef
#
_entry.id   32d1bb2fbad36fdc1b7b3fe6348606ef
#
_cell.length_a   1.000
_cell.length_b   1.000
_cell.length_c   1.000
_cell.angle_alpha   90.00
_cell.angle_beta   90.00
_cell.angle_gamma   90.00
#
_symmetry.space_group_name_H-M   'P 1'
#
loop_
_entity.id
_entity.type
_entity.pdbx_description
1 polymer ?
#
loop_
_entity_poly.entity_id
_entity_poly.type
_entity_poly.pdbx_seq_one_letter_code
_entity_poly.pdbx_strand_id
1 'polypeptide(L)'
;MDNIEIARRIAELSGGKKNIVLNSVYKTELIIKVKKINKIEISNFMEIGEVLGVTAEEGNIIKILFRADRINFIAEELSKLTKTRVNQITEEEREREKEKKESHDIQKISSEISEKIEKIEKEKIREERKKRLEELKKINSFSKFLRKILNVFLPLLPILVVAGFIQGIVNIVDILPEGEIFKGIWWYQTLKTVGWIVYTYLPVFVCMNTVKEFRGNKILGGIAGLLFVSNSSMPLLSMVNGLPVVFPFSHKPYFPETGGILIALITGMIVAFLERGLKKIMPEILKNFLVPLLTLIISVFTVIFMTQPFGEFLTKQIYESLNILFEQMEVLGGFVLSTVFYPLSLLGLQGAITSINTILNDPEGPTKGLNYILPILMTASGGQIGAAVAIFIKTKNKKIKKIIRGTLPVSVIGVSEPLIYTVTLPLIWPFITACVGAGAGGTLAAFFNLSTVKSSILGFFGFLTVAKGTHFFFITAMLGACLGGFILTYFFGINEKRINEVYGN
;
A
#
# COMPACT_ATOMS: atom_id res chain seq x y z
N MET A 1 -59.53 -25.56 -10.63
CA MET A 1 -60.48 -24.74 -11.44
C MET A 1 -60.40 -25.19 -12.89
N ASP A 2 -61.57 -25.21 -13.56
CA ASP A 2 -61.58 -25.46 -14.98
C ASP A 2 -61.19 -24.19 -15.77
N ASN A 3 -60.64 -24.32 -16.97
CA ASN A 3 -60.14 -23.21 -17.78
C ASN A 3 -61.25 -22.15 -18.05
N ILE A 4 -62.49 -22.58 -18.21
CA ILE A 4 -63.67 -21.72 -18.38
C ILE A 4 -63.94 -20.89 -17.13
N GLU A 5 -63.81 -21.49 -15.99
CA GLU A 5 -64.03 -20.82 -14.68
C GLU A 5 -62.93 -19.80 -14.38
N ILE A 6 -61.66 -20.13 -14.71
CA ILE A 6 -60.51 -19.21 -14.60
C ILE A 6 -60.73 -18.01 -15.53
N ALA A 7 -61.10 -18.24 -16.80
CA ALA A 7 -61.35 -17.18 -17.78
C ALA A 7 -62.52 -16.26 -17.32
N ARG A 8 -63.57 -16.83 -16.73
CA ARG A 8 -64.69 -16.06 -16.15
C ARG A 8 -64.27 -15.19 -14.99
N ARG A 9 -63.47 -15.76 -14.07
CA ARG A 9 -62.96 -15.05 -12.89
C ARG A 9 -62.03 -13.90 -13.32
N ILE A 10 -61.14 -14.13 -14.27
CA ILE A 10 -60.30 -13.07 -14.85
C ILE A 10 -61.10 -11.96 -15.48
N ALA A 11 -62.16 -12.29 -16.22
CA ALA A 11 -63.04 -11.30 -16.84
C ALA A 11 -63.77 -10.46 -15.77
N GLU A 12 -64.23 -11.07 -14.66
CA GLU A 12 -64.86 -10.40 -13.52
C GLU A 12 -63.88 -9.43 -12.83
N LEU A 13 -62.73 -9.93 -12.46
CA LEU A 13 -61.67 -9.16 -11.78
C LEU A 13 -61.10 -8.04 -12.68
N SER A 14 -61.16 -8.20 -13.98
CA SER A 14 -60.79 -7.16 -14.93
C SER A 14 -61.85 -6.03 -15.11
N GLY A 15 -62.87 -6.00 -14.26
CA GLY A 15 -63.95 -5.01 -14.33
C GLY A 15 -65.04 -5.38 -15.32
N GLY A 16 -65.19 -6.66 -15.65
CA GLY A 16 -66.24 -7.21 -16.51
C GLY A 16 -65.85 -7.32 -18.00
N LYS A 17 -66.60 -8.17 -18.74
CA LYS A 17 -66.33 -8.50 -20.14
C LYS A 17 -66.17 -7.28 -21.06
N LYS A 18 -66.90 -6.19 -20.82
CA LYS A 18 -66.88 -4.98 -21.66
C LYS A 18 -65.68 -4.06 -21.37
N ASN A 19 -64.96 -4.30 -20.28
CA ASN A 19 -63.77 -3.53 -19.92
C ASN A 19 -62.50 -4.07 -20.60
N ILE A 20 -62.48 -5.32 -21.02
CA ILE A 20 -61.35 -5.94 -21.73
C ILE A 20 -61.37 -5.55 -23.20
N VAL A 21 -60.27 -4.97 -23.65
CA VAL A 21 -60.10 -4.47 -25.04
C VAL A 21 -59.23 -5.41 -25.86
N LEU A 22 -58.21 -5.96 -25.24
CA LEU A 22 -57.23 -6.84 -25.87
C LEU A 22 -56.90 -8.00 -24.93
N ASN A 23 -56.70 -9.17 -25.53
CA ASN A 23 -56.29 -10.39 -24.88
C ASN A 23 -55.16 -11.00 -25.72
N SER A 24 -54.01 -11.12 -25.21
CA SER A 24 -52.80 -11.62 -25.92
C SER A 24 -52.01 -12.53 -24.98
N VAL A 25 -51.29 -13.49 -25.54
CA VAL A 25 -50.39 -14.41 -24.82
C VAL A 25 -48.97 -14.18 -25.30
N TYR A 26 -48.06 -14.05 -24.32
CA TYR A 26 -46.63 -14.03 -24.57
C TYR A 26 -45.93 -14.95 -23.58
N LYS A 27 -45.39 -16.06 -24.11
CA LYS A 27 -44.75 -17.13 -23.30
C LYS A 27 -45.68 -17.65 -22.18
N THR A 28 -45.44 -17.23 -20.97
CA THR A 28 -46.18 -17.60 -19.75
C THR A 28 -47.05 -16.47 -19.21
N GLU A 29 -47.16 -15.35 -19.95
CA GLU A 29 -47.90 -14.17 -19.53
C GLU A 29 -49.15 -13.99 -20.37
N LEU A 30 -50.29 -13.87 -19.71
CA LEU A 30 -51.55 -13.42 -20.29
C LEU A 30 -51.62 -11.89 -20.16
N ILE A 31 -51.61 -11.19 -21.28
CA ILE A 31 -51.58 -9.74 -21.36
C ILE A 31 -53.01 -9.26 -21.69
N ILE A 32 -53.61 -8.52 -20.78
CA ILE A 32 -54.96 -8.00 -20.92
C ILE A 32 -54.90 -6.48 -20.93
N LYS A 33 -55.41 -5.84 -21.99
CA LYS A 33 -55.60 -4.38 -22.00
C LYS A 33 -57.02 -4.06 -21.62
N VAL A 34 -57.19 -3.17 -20.66
CA VAL A 34 -58.51 -2.76 -20.14
C VAL A 34 -58.77 -1.28 -20.44
N LYS A 35 -60.07 -0.90 -20.56
CA LYS A 35 -60.44 0.50 -20.79
C LYS A 35 -60.19 1.38 -19.56
N LYS A 36 -60.49 0.89 -18.36
CA LYS A 36 -60.33 1.60 -17.10
C LYS A 36 -59.69 0.68 -16.07
N ILE A 37 -58.49 0.99 -15.62
CA ILE A 37 -57.74 0.21 -14.62
C ILE A 37 -58.01 0.69 -13.19
N ASN A 38 -58.43 1.93 -12.99
CA ASN A 38 -58.55 2.56 -11.65
C ASN A 38 -59.57 1.91 -10.72
N LYS A 39 -60.37 0.94 -11.21
CA LYS A 39 -61.35 0.20 -10.41
C LYS A 39 -61.02 -1.28 -10.25
N ILE A 40 -59.79 -1.66 -10.61
CA ILE A 40 -59.36 -3.04 -10.59
C ILE A 40 -58.31 -3.21 -9.49
N GLU A 41 -58.64 -4.06 -8.50
CA GLU A 41 -57.70 -4.48 -7.47
C GLU A 41 -56.82 -5.62 -7.99
N ILE A 42 -55.58 -5.31 -8.32
CA ILE A 42 -54.67 -6.25 -8.95
C ILE A 42 -54.31 -7.42 -8.03
N SER A 43 -54.30 -7.21 -6.72
CA SER A 43 -54.08 -8.25 -5.71
C SER A 43 -55.10 -9.41 -5.78
N ASN A 44 -56.33 -9.14 -6.19
CA ASN A 44 -57.39 -10.15 -6.21
C ASN A 44 -57.19 -11.23 -7.30
N PHE A 45 -56.34 -10.96 -8.30
CA PHE A 45 -55.98 -11.97 -9.29
C PHE A 45 -55.09 -13.10 -8.72
N MET A 46 -54.41 -12.84 -7.61
CA MET A 46 -53.62 -13.86 -6.91
C MET A 46 -54.48 -14.90 -6.16
N GLU A 47 -55.79 -14.59 -5.97
CA GLU A 47 -56.74 -15.54 -5.39
C GLU A 47 -57.08 -16.70 -6.37
N ILE A 48 -56.77 -16.53 -7.66
CA ILE A 48 -56.92 -17.57 -8.66
C ILE A 48 -55.73 -18.53 -8.50
N GLY A 49 -55.97 -19.74 -7.99
CA GLY A 49 -54.94 -20.67 -7.53
C GLY A 49 -53.90 -21.14 -8.57
N GLU A 50 -53.98 -20.69 -9.83
CA GLU A 50 -53.05 -21.00 -10.91
C GLU A 50 -52.25 -19.77 -11.39
N VAL A 51 -52.53 -18.61 -10.82
CA VAL A 51 -51.79 -17.38 -11.10
C VAL A 51 -50.51 -17.36 -10.25
N LEU A 52 -49.37 -17.20 -10.93
CA LEU A 52 -48.03 -17.14 -10.30
C LEU A 52 -47.61 -15.72 -9.99
N GLY A 53 -48.17 -14.73 -10.67
CA GLY A 53 -47.85 -13.33 -10.46
C GLY A 53 -48.73 -12.44 -11.32
N VAL A 54 -48.94 -11.18 -10.87
CA VAL A 54 -49.71 -10.17 -11.61
C VAL A 54 -48.97 -8.83 -11.52
N THR A 55 -48.87 -8.14 -12.65
CA THR A 55 -48.30 -6.80 -12.72
C THR A 55 -49.18 -5.89 -13.58
N ALA A 56 -49.26 -4.62 -13.20
CA ALA A 56 -49.88 -3.58 -14.02
C ALA A 56 -48.79 -2.70 -14.64
N GLU A 57 -48.94 -2.42 -15.92
CA GLU A 57 -48.05 -1.53 -16.65
C GLU A 57 -48.78 -0.27 -17.14
N GLU A 58 -48.02 0.75 -17.49
CA GLU A 58 -48.56 1.96 -18.10
C GLU A 58 -49.37 1.63 -19.38
N GLY A 59 -50.49 2.34 -19.61
CA GLY A 59 -51.38 2.09 -20.75
C GLY A 59 -52.50 1.13 -20.44
N ASN A 60 -52.91 0.94 -19.14
CA ASN A 60 -54.00 0.07 -18.72
C ASN A 60 -53.81 -1.41 -19.09
N ILE A 61 -52.58 -1.88 -18.98
CA ILE A 61 -52.21 -3.26 -19.29
C ILE A 61 -52.02 -4.04 -17.99
N ILE A 62 -52.63 -5.22 -17.91
CA ILE A 62 -52.50 -6.17 -16.82
C ILE A 62 -51.80 -7.40 -17.40
N LYS A 63 -50.66 -7.79 -16.82
CA LYS A 63 -49.93 -9.01 -17.15
C LYS A 63 -50.14 -10.01 -16.03
N ILE A 64 -50.62 -11.18 -16.37
CA ILE A 64 -50.92 -12.28 -15.45
C ILE A 64 -50.02 -13.46 -15.83
N LEU A 65 -49.18 -13.87 -14.92
CA LEU A 65 -48.26 -14.96 -15.11
C LEU A 65 -48.92 -16.30 -14.76
N PHE A 66 -48.93 -17.23 -15.68
CA PHE A 66 -49.48 -18.58 -15.54
C PHE A 66 -48.41 -19.65 -15.80
N ARG A 67 -48.72 -20.92 -15.49
CA ARG A 67 -47.94 -22.05 -15.99
C ARG A 67 -48.19 -22.23 -17.49
N ALA A 68 -47.11 -22.59 -18.22
CA ALA A 68 -47.08 -22.57 -19.65
C ALA A 68 -48.09 -23.50 -20.34
N ASP A 69 -48.52 -24.57 -19.71
CA ASP A 69 -49.37 -25.62 -20.25
C ASP A 69 -50.83 -25.22 -20.42
N ARG A 70 -51.34 -24.25 -19.69
CA ARG A 70 -52.78 -23.87 -19.69
C ARG A 70 -53.11 -22.49 -20.26
N ILE A 71 -52.12 -21.63 -20.42
CA ILE A 71 -52.30 -20.20 -20.72
C ILE A 71 -53.05 -19.97 -22.05
N ASN A 72 -52.73 -20.77 -23.09
CA ASN A 72 -53.38 -20.64 -24.39
C ASN A 72 -54.87 -21.00 -24.34
N PHE A 73 -55.23 -22.03 -23.59
CA PHE A 73 -56.63 -22.43 -23.40
C PHE A 73 -57.42 -21.37 -22.60
N ILE A 74 -56.83 -20.79 -21.58
CA ILE A 74 -57.42 -19.72 -20.79
C ILE A 74 -57.64 -18.46 -21.65
N ALA A 75 -56.69 -18.10 -22.51
CA ALA A 75 -56.78 -16.97 -23.38
C ALA A 75 -57.86 -17.14 -24.47
N GLU A 76 -58.02 -18.37 -25.03
CA GLU A 76 -59.08 -18.69 -25.95
C GLU A 76 -60.45 -18.63 -25.32
N GLU A 77 -60.65 -19.16 -24.12
CA GLU A 77 -61.89 -19.09 -23.36
C GLU A 77 -62.22 -17.65 -22.99
N LEU A 78 -61.24 -16.86 -22.56
CA LEU A 78 -61.38 -15.44 -22.30
C LEU A 78 -61.80 -14.67 -23.57
N SER A 79 -61.22 -15.03 -24.70
CA SER A 79 -61.59 -14.47 -26.03
C SER A 79 -63.03 -14.75 -26.41
N LYS A 80 -63.50 -15.99 -26.19
CA LYS A 80 -64.93 -16.34 -26.40
C LYS A 80 -65.85 -15.55 -25.49
N LEU A 81 -65.50 -15.38 -24.24
CA LEU A 81 -66.28 -14.65 -23.22
C LEU A 81 -66.36 -13.13 -23.49
N THR A 82 -65.26 -12.53 -23.97
CA THR A 82 -65.13 -11.07 -24.16
C THR A 82 -65.41 -10.61 -25.56
N LYS A 83 -65.54 -11.55 -26.52
CA LYS A 83 -65.64 -11.31 -27.99
C LYS A 83 -64.43 -10.52 -28.53
N THR A 84 -63.30 -10.60 -27.91
CA THR A 84 -62.05 -10.01 -28.38
C THR A 84 -61.25 -11.12 -29.11
N ARG A 85 -60.53 -10.79 -30.19
CA ARG A 85 -59.64 -11.77 -30.85
C ARG A 85 -58.34 -11.86 -30.05
N VAL A 86 -57.82 -13.08 -29.87
CA VAL A 86 -56.47 -13.31 -29.36
C VAL A 86 -55.48 -12.75 -30.42
N ASN A 87 -54.58 -11.87 -30.05
CA ASN A 87 -53.58 -11.23 -30.92
C ASN A 87 -54.09 -10.12 -31.85
N GLN A 88 -55.03 -9.30 -31.52
CA GLN A 88 -55.22 -8.03 -32.23
C GLN A 88 -54.20 -6.99 -31.71
N ILE A 89 -53.09 -6.82 -32.47
CA ILE A 89 -52.13 -5.74 -32.27
C ILE A 89 -52.73 -4.45 -32.82
N THR A 90 -52.87 -3.41 -31.96
CA THR A 90 -53.28 -2.07 -32.42
C THR A 90 -52.14 -1.35 -33.14
N GLU A 91 -52.43 -0.33 -33.96
CA GLU A 91 -51.37 0.44 -34.68
C GLU A 91 -50.33 1.01 -33.74
N GLU A 92 -50.69 1.42 -32.53
CA GLU A 92 -49.75 1.87 -31.47
C GLU A 92 -48.81 0.77 -30.99
N GLU A 93 -49.18 -0.51 -31.07
CA GLU A 93 -48.34 -1.63 -30.72
C GLU A 93 -47.35 -1.95 -31.83
N ARG A 94 -47.70 -1.70 -33.09
CA ARG A 94 -46.77 -1.77 -34.23
C ARG A 94 -45.68 -0.71 -34.18
N GLU A 95 -46.01 0.50 -33.71
CA GLU A 95 -45.00 1.53 -33.52
C GLU A 95 -44.04 1.15 -32.37
N ARG A 96 -44.60 0.65 -31.25
CA ARG A 96 -43.76 0.14 -30.14
C ARG A 96 -42.93 -1.09 -30.50
N GLU A 97 -43.39 -1.96 -31.35
CA GLU A 97 -42.57 -3.07 -31.87
C GLU A 97 -41.48 -2.58 -32.84
N LYS A 98 -41.72 -1.52 -33.61
CA LYS A 98 -40.68 -0.86 -34.40
C LYS A 98 -39.63 -0.20 -33.53
N GLU A 99 -40.04 0.55 -32.51
CA GLU A 99 -39.13 1.14 -31.51
C GLU A 99 -38.32 0.06 -30.75
N LYS A 100 -38.95 -1.07 -30.41
CA LYS A 100 -38.24 -2.21 -29.80
C LYS A 100 -37.27 -2.89 -30.75
N LYS A 101 -37.57 -2.98 -32.05
CA LYS A 101 -36.63 -3.50 -33.05
C LYS A 101 -35.46 -2.54 -33.25
N GLU A 102 -35.71 -1.23 -33.36
CA GLU A 102 -34.64 -0.22 -33.40
C GLU A 102 -33.79 -0.23 -32.14
N SER A 103 -34.39 -0.32 -30.96
CA SER A 103 -33.64 -0.43 -29.70
C SER A 103 -32.86 -1.73 -29.58
N HIS A 104 -33.37 -2.84 -30.13
CA HIS A 104 -32.66 -4.12 -30.17
C HIS A 104 -31.47 -4.09 -31.17
N ASP A 105 -31.64 -3.44 -32.30
CA ASP A 105 -30.58 -3.24 -33.30
C ASP A 105 -29.49 -2.29 -32.74
N ILE A 106 -29.89 -1.23 -32.04
CA ILE A 106 -28.98 -0.33 -31.32
C ILE A 106 -28.22 -1.09 -30.21
N GLN A 107 -28.90 -1.95 -29.43
CA GLN A 107 -28.25 -2.77 -28.41
C GLN A 107 -27.28 -3.79 -29.04
N LYS A 108 -27.62 -4.37 -30.17
CA LYS A 108 -26.75 -5.31 -30.90
C LYS A 108 -25.51 -4.60 -31.46
N ILE A 109 -25.68 -3.42 -32.05
CA ILE A 109 -24.59 -2.58 -32.56
C ILE A 109 -23.71 -2.13 -31.37
N SER A 110 -24.31 -1.72 -30.24
CA SER A 110 -23.60 -1.34 -29.02
C SER A 110 -22.80 -2.50 -28.44
N SER A 111 -23.35 -3.72 -28.44
CA SER A 111 -22.63 -4.91 -27.96
C SER A 111 -21.47 -5.30 -28.88
N GLU A 112 -21.65 -5.20 -30.19
CA GLU A 112 -20.58 -5.44 -31.18
C GLU A 112 -19.47 -4.39 -31.12
N ILE A 113 -19.82 -3.12 -30.87
CA ILE A 113 -18.86 -2.05 -30.65
C ILE A 113 -18.11 -2.28 -29.35
N SER A 114 -18.81 -2.64 -28.27
CA SER A 114 -18.19 -2.95 -26.97
C SER A 114 -17.22 -4.14 -27.07
N GLU A 115 -17.59 -5.18 -27.79
CA GLU A 115 -16.73 -6.35 -28.03
C GLU A 115 -15.50 -6.00 -28.89
N LYS A 116 -15.65 -5.12 -29.90
CA LYS A 116 -14.52 -4.59 -30.68
C LYS A 116 -13.60 -3.70 -29.85
N ILE A 117 -14.16 -2.83 -29.00
CA ILE A 117 -13.39 -1.99 -28.10
C ILE A 117 -12.60 -2.87 -27.12
N GLU A 118 -13.24 -3.88 -26.53
CA GLU A 118 -12.58 -4.81 -25.61
C GLU A 118 -11.45 -5.62 -26.28
N LYS A 119 -11.63 -6.02 -27.55
CA LYS A 119 -10.58 -6.67 -28.35
C LYS A 119 -9.41 -5.72 -28.61
N ILE A 120 -9.70 -4.48 -29.00
CA ILE A 120 -8.67 -3.45 -29.26
C ILE A 120 -7.91 -3.10 -27.96
N GLU A 121 -8.61 -2.99 -26.83
CA GLU A 121 -7.96 -2.79 -25.53
C GLU A 121 -7.09 -3.99 -25.13
N LYS A 122 -7.59 -5.20 -25.30
CA LYS A 122 -6.81 -6.44 -25.03
C LYS A 122 -5.58 -6.54 -25.94
N GLU A 123 -5.67 -6.13 -27.21
CA GLU A 123 -4.52 -6.08 -28.12
C GLU A 123 -3.53 -4.98 -27.73
N LYS A 124 -3.99 -3.78 -27.41
CA LYS A 124 -3.14 -2.70 -26.89
C LYS A 124 -2.41 -3.12 -25.60
N ILE A 125 -3.11 -3.74 -24.67
CA ILE A 125 -2.52 -4.28 -23.45
C ILE A 125 -1.49 -5.38 -23.75
N ARG A 126 -1.77 -6.23 -24.76
CA ARG A 126 -0.81 -7.27 -25.22
C ARG A 126 0.42 -6.66 -25.88
N GLU A 127 0.26 -5.65 -26.71
CA GLU A 127 1.38 -4.95 -27.34
C GLU A 127 2.21 -4.17 -26.33
N GLU A 128 1.56 -3.47 -25.38
CA GLU A 128 2.27 -2.80 -24.30
C GLU A 128 3.01 -3.81 -23.40
N ARG A 129 2.40 -4.98 -23.13
CA ARG A 129 3.09 -6.07 -22.42
C ARG A 129 4.28 -6.62 -23.21
N LYS A 130 4.15 -6.78 -24.54
CA LYS A 130 5.28 -7.21 -25.39
C LYS A 130 6.39 -6.17 -25.40
N LYS A 131 6.09 -4.90 -25.58
CA LYS A 131 7.06 -3.80 -25.51
C LYS A 131 7.74 -3.74 -24.14
N ARG A 132 6.98 -3.84 -23.05
CA ARG A 132 7.55 -3.93 -21.69
C ARG A 132 8.43 -5.16 -21.49
N LEU A 133 8.05 -6.32 -22.05
CA LEU A 133 8.87 -7.54 -21.97
C LEU A 133 10.15 -7.42 -22.78
N GLU A 134 10.14 -6.76 -23.91
CA GLU A 134 11.34 -6.49 -24.73
C GLU A 134 12.26 -5.45 -24.05
N GLU A 135 11.69 -4.41 -23.47
CA GLU A 135 12.43 -3.45 -22.64
C GLU A 135 13.03 -4.12 -21.40
N LEU A 136 12.28 -5.03 -20.75
CA LEU A 136 12.76 -5.81 -19.60
C LEU A 136 13.87 -6.81 -19.98
N LYS A 137 13.89 -7.31 -21.21
CA LYS A 137 14.99 -8.14 -21.72
C LYS A 137 16.29 -7.34 -21.94
N LYS A 138 16.19 -6.06 -22.26
CA LYS A 138 17.33 -5.13 -22.41
C LYS A 138 17.85 -4.59 -21.09
N ILE A 139 17.09 -4.74 -19.98
CA ILE A 139 17.51 -4.26 -18.65
C ILE A 139 18.55 -5.20 -18.06
N ASN A 140 19.67 -4.64 -17.65
CA ASN A 140 20.76 -5.35 -16.98
C ASN A 140 20.25 -6.14 -15.75
N SER A 141 20.80 -7.33 -15.49
CA SER A 141 20.35 -8.19 -14.36
C SER A 141 20.33 -7.47 -13.02
N PHE A 142 21.27 -6.55 -12.82
CA PHE A 142 21.34 -5.70 -11.64
C PHE A 142 20.11 -4.75 -11.51
N SER A 143 19.69 -4.14 -12.61
CA SER A 143 18.49 -3.26 -12.60
C SER A 143 17.21 -4.06 -12.34
N LYS A 144 17.13 -5.32 -12.80
CA LYS A 144 16.01 -6.23 -12.46
C LYS A 144 15.98 -6.56 -10.98
N PHE A 145 17.13 -6.78 -10.38
CA PHE A 145 17.26 -7.03 -8.95
C PHE A 145 16.85 -5.79 -8.12
N LEU A 146 17.36 -4.61 -8.46
CA LEU A 146 16.97 -3.36 -7.81
C LEU A 146 15.44 -3.10 -7.90
N ARG A 147 14.85 -3.37 -9.06
CA ARG A 147 13.39 -3.24 -9.23
C ARG A 147 12.60 -4.17 -8.30
N LYS A 148 13.10 -5.39 -8.05
CA LYS A 148 12.48 -6.29 -7.07
C LYS A 148 12.58 -5.73 -5.66
N ILE A 149 13.75 -5.17 -5.28
CA ILE A 149 13.90 -4.51 -3.98
C ILE A 149 12.90 -3.36 -3.84
N LEU A 150 12.75 -2.52 -4.87
CA LEU A 150 11.77 -1.44 -4.86
C LEU A 150 10.33 -1.95 -4.67
N ASN A 151 9.96 -3.06 -5.33
CA ASN A 151 8.64 -3.67 -5.20
C ASN A 151 8.35 -4.19 -3.78
N VAL A 152 9.39 -4.50 -3.00
CA VAL A 152 9.25 -4.86 -1.58
C VAL A 152 8.73 -3.69 -0.75
N PHE A 153 9.20 -2.47 -1.02
CA PHE A 153 8.86 -1.27 -0.25
C PHE A 153 7.58 -0.58 -0.71
N LEU A 154 7.23 -0.65 -1.99
CA LEU A 154 6.07 0.02 -2.58
C LEU A 154 4.76 -0.17 -1.80
N PRO A 155 4.38 -1.39 -1.36
CA PRO A 155 3.15 -1.59 -0.59
C PRO A 155 3.19 -0.97 0.80
N LEU A 156 4.37 -0.72 1.36
CA LEU A 156 4.57 -0.18 2.70
C LEU A 156 4.47 1.36 2.74
N LEU A 157 4.62 2.03 1.59
CA LEU A 157 4.74 3.47 1.51
C LEU A 157 3.56 4.24 2.14
N PRO A 158 2.28 3.90 1.88
CA PRO A 158 1.18 4.64 2.47
C PRO A 158 1.18 4.59 4.00
N ILE A 159 1.52 3.42 4.55
CA ILE A 159 1.54 3.19 6.00
C ILE A 159 2.72 3.93 6.63
N LEU A 160 3.90 3.91 5.99
CA LEU A 160 5.09 4.64 6.45
C LEU A 160 4.86 6.16 6.47
N VAL A 161 4.15 6.70 5.47
CA VAL A 161 3.81 8.14 5.43
C VAL A 161 2.91 8.50 6.61
N VAL A 162 1.87 7.72 6.89
CA VAL A 162 0.94 7.97 8.00
C VAL A 162 1.66 7.83 9.35
N ALA A 163 2.41 6.76 9.54
CA ALA A 163 3.17 6.54 10.76
C ALA A 163 4.19 7.65 11.01
N GLY A 164 4.92 8.07 9.95
CA GLY A 164 5.87 9.18 10.02
C GLY A 164 5.23 10.52 10.39
N PHE A 165 4.05 10.81 9.85
CA PHE A 165 3.31 12.01 10.20
C PHE A 165 2.90 12.02 11.68
N ILE A 166 2.34 10.90 12.17
CA ILE A 166 1.95 10.74 13.57
C ILE A 166 3.19 10.89 14.47
N GLN A 167 4.27 10.18 14.15
CA GLN A 167 5.50 10.24 14.92
C GLN A 167 6.12 11.64 14.92
N GLY A 168 6.10 12.34 13.79
CA GLY A 168 6.59 13.71 13.70
C GLY A 168 5.85 14.65 14.65
N ILE A 169 4.51 14.57 14.70
CA ILE A 169 3.70 15.37 15.63
C ILE A 169 4.03 15.00 17.08
N VAL A 170 4.05 13.72 17.41
CA VAL A 170 4.37 13.25 18.77
C VAL A 170 5.75 13.73 19.21
N ASN A 171 6.75 13.64 18.35
CA ASN A 171 8.10 14.11 18.65
C ASN A 171 8.15 15.63 18.94
N ILE A 172 7.38 16.43 18.19
CA ILE A 172 7.27 17.87 18.45
C ILE A 172 6.65 18.12 19.84
N VAL A 173 5.55 17.44 20.14
CA VAL A 173 4.88 17.57 21.45
C VAL A 173 5.80 17.14 22.60
N ASP A 174 6.53 16.05 22.47
CA ASP A 174 7.46 15.54 23.49
C ASP A 174 8.58 16.54 23.83
N ILE A 175 8.91 17.49 22.95
CA ILE A 175 9.96 18.49 23.17
C ILE A 175 9.42 19.73 23.87
N LEU A 176 8.18 20.09 23.64
CA LEU A 176 7.57 21.26 24.26
C LEU A 176 7.50 21.07 25.81
N PRO A 177 7.72 22.14 26.59
CA PRO A 177 7.59 22.05 28.05
C PRO A 177 6.21 21.54 28.51
N GLU A 178 5.18 21.93 27.78
CA GLU A 178 3.79 21.49 27.99
C GLU A 178 3.57 20.02 27.60
N GLY A 179 4.48 19.43 26.86
CA GLY A 179 4.42 18.02 26.44
C GLY A 179 4.45 17.02 27.60
N GLU A 180 5.06 17.41 28.73
CA GLU A 180 5.06 16.60 29.96
C GLU A 180 3.64 16.25 30.44
N ILE A 181 2.68 17.19 30.27
CA ILE A 181 1.28 17.01 30.66
C ILE A 181 0.64 15.84 29.90
N PHE A 182 1.03 15.62 28.62
CA PHE A 182 0.45 14.58 27.76
C PHE A 182 1.05 13.19 28.02
N LYS A 183 2.23 13.09 28.64
CA LYS A 183 2.91 11.80 28.85
C LYS A 183 2.09 10.80 29.69
N GLY A 184 1.23 11.30 30.60
CA GLY A 184 0.35 10.47 31.44
C GLY A 184 -0.98 10.12 30.79
N ILE A 185 -1.30 10.66 29.60
CA ILE A 185 -2.62 10.52 28.99
C ILE A 185 -2.64 9.33 28.05
N TRP A 186 -3.60 8.41 28.24
CA TRP A 186 -3.70 7.14 27.52
C TRP A 186 -3.81 7.30 25.99
N TRP A 187 -4.60 8.26 25.50
CA TRP A 187 -4.77 8.47 24.05
C TRP A 187 -3.47 8.96 23.40
N TYR A 188 -2.68 9.79 24.11
CA TYR A 188 -1.39 10.25 23.63
C TYR A 188 -0.38 9.10 23.52
N GLN A 189 -0.31 8.24 24.54
CA GLN A 189 0.53 7.04 24.53
C GLN A 189 0.11 6.07 23.41
N THR A 190 -1.20 5.95 23.16
CA THR A 190 -1.72 5.15 22.05
C THR A 190 -1.27 5.72 20.71
N LEU A 191 -1.38 7.04 20.52
CA LEU A 191 -0.95 7.71 19.29
C LEU A 191 0.57 7.53 19.07
N LYS A 192 1.35 7.70 20.12
CA LYS A 192 2.80 7.44 20.11
C LYS A 192 3.11 6.00 19.71
N THR A 193 2.42 5.04 20.28
CA THR A 193 2.57 3.62 19.93
C THR A 193 2.23 3.35 18.48
N VAL A 194 1.14 3.91 17.96
CA VAL A 194 0.75 3.75 16.55
C VAL A 194 1.81 4.32 15.60
N GLY A 195 2.42 5.45 15.93
CA GLY A 195 3.52 6.03 15.15
C GLY A 195 4.76 5.13 15.12
N TRP A 196 5.09 4.52 16.27
CA TRP A 196 6.30 3.69 16.40
C TRP A 196 6.13 2.25 15.91
N ILE A 197 4.96 1.64 16.06
CA ILE A 197 4.73 0.22 15.78
C ILE A 197 5.09 -0.15 14.34
N VAL A 198 4.83 0.73 13.39
CA VAL A 198 5.12 0.50 11.96
C VAL A 198 6.63 0.39 11.73
N TYR A 199 7.42 1.26 12.35
CA TYR A 199 8.88 1.25 12.22
C TYR A 199 9.51 0.09 12.97
N THR A 200 9.03 -0.22 14.17
CA THR A 200 9.49 -1.34 15.00
C THR A 200 9.29 -2.68 14.26
N TYR A 201 8.13 -2.88 13.64
CA TYR A 201 7.80 -4.11 12.92
C TYR A 201 8.12 -4.04 11.42
N LEU A 202 8.77 -2.97 10.95
CA LEU A 202 9.15 -2.83 9.54
C LEU A 202 9.96 -4.02 9.00
N PRO A 203 10.92 -4.61 9.72
CA PRO A 203 11.63 -5.81 9.27
C PRO A 203 10.71 -6.98 8.93
N VAL A 204 9.62 -7.16 9.68
CA VAL A 204 8.62 -8.21 9.44
C VAL A 204 7.94 -8.01 8.10
N PHE A 205 7.47 -6.80 7.83
CA PHE A 205 6.78 -6.46 6.58
C PHE A 205 7.73 -6.52 5.38
N VAL A 206 8.97 -6.08 5.55
CA VAL A 206 10.01 -6.17 4.52
C VAL A 206 10.31 -7.62 4.20
N CYS A 207 10.50 -8.48 5.19
CA CYS A 207 10.73 -9.90 4.98
C CYS A 207 9.54 -10.58 4.29
N MET A 208 8.30 -10.29 4.72
CA MET A 208 7.06 -10.77 4.06
C MET A 208 7.00 -10.40 2.59
N ASN A 209 7.22 -9.13 2.28
CA ASN A 209 7.14 -8.62 0.91
C ASN A 209 8.28 -9.16 0.06
N THR A 210 9.47 -9.34 0.63
CA THR A 210 10.62 -9.95 -0.05
C THR A 210 10.31 -11.40 -0.45
N VAL A 211 9.82 -12.19 0.48
CA VAL A 211 9.44 -13.59 0.18
C VAL A 211 8.37 -13.63 -0.92
N LYS A 212 7.37 -12.74 -0.87
CA LYS A 212 6.34 -12.63 -1.92
C LYS A 212 6.93 -12.24 -3.28
N GLU A 213 7.81 -11.24 -3.34
CA GLU A 213 8.43 -10.77 -4.58
C GLU A 213 9.32 -11.85 -5.21
N PHE A 214 9.96 -12.66 -4.38
CA PHE A 214 10.74 -13.82 -4.79
C PHE A 214 9.92 -15.12 -4.91
N ARG A 215 8.57 -15.03 -5.01
CA ARG A 215 7.62 -16.13 -5.27
C ARG A 215 7.58 -17.20 -4.18
N GLY A 216 7.81 -16.83 -2.93
CA GLY A 216 7.59 -17.68 -1.76
C GLY A 216 6.28 -17.34 -1.02
N ASN A 217 6.01 -18.07 0.05
CA ASN A 217 4.88 -17.83 0.92
C ASN A 217 5.18 -16.66 1.89
N LYS A 218 4.46 -15.55 1.73
CA LYS A 218 4.64 -14.33 2.54
C LYS A 218 4.53 -14.56 4.05
N ILE A 219 3.72 -15.55 4.48
CA ILE A 219 3.51 -15.83 5.91
C ILE A 219 4.79 -16.39 6.54
N LEU A 220 5.50 -17.28 5.82
CA LEU A 220 6.81 -17.79 6.27
C LEU A 220 7.82 -16.65 6.40
N GLY A 221 7.79 -15.70 5.45
CA GLY A 221 8.59 -14.48 5.54
C GLY A 221 8.26 -13.64 6.77
N GLY A 222 6.98 -13.51 7.11
CA GLY A 222 6.56 -12.79 8.31
C GLY A 222 7.08 -13.42 9.60
N ILE A 223 6.97 -14.74 9.71
CA ILE A 223 7.48 -15.47 10.88
C ILE A 223 9.01 -15.32 10.98
N ALA A 224 9.72 -15.48 9.88
CA ALA A 224 11.17 -15.25 9.87
C ALA A 224 11.55 -13.78 10.22
N GLY A 225 10.73 -12.83 9.78
CA GLY A 225 10.91 -11.41 10.09
C GLY A 225 10.68 -11.06 11.57
N LEU A 226 9.84 -11.81 12.28
CA LEU A 226 9.64 -11.64 13.73
C LEU A 226 10.90 -11.91 14.54
N LEU A 227 11.83 -12.70 14.02
CA LEU A 227 13.12 -12.96 14.68
C LEU A 227 14.01 -11.71 14.79
N PHE A 228 13.68 -10.64 14.06
CA PHE A 228 14.39 -9.36 14.10
C PHE A 228 13.73 -8.34 15.03
N VAL A 229 12.61 -8.68 15.65
CA VAL A 229 11.87 -7.77 16.55
C VAL A 229 11.99 -8.30 17.97
N SER A 230 12.67 -7.52 18.82
CA SER A 230 12.75 -7.84 20.25
C SER A 230 11.38 -7.63 20.90
N ASN A 231 10.91 -8.63 21.63
CA ASN A 231 9.67 -8.54 22.39
C ASN A 231 9.82 -9.27 23.72
N SER A 232 9.38 -8.65 24.81
CA SER A 232 9.30 -9.24 26.14
C SER A 232 8.45 -10.54 26.20
N SER A 233 7.51 -10.69 25.25
CA SER A 233 6.67 -11.88 25.11
C SER A 233 7.35 -13.04 24.37
N MET A 234 8.52 -12.81 23.75
CA MET A 234 9.32 -13.83 23.06
C MET A 234 10.76 -13.87 23.61
N PRO A 235 10.95 -14.20 24.89
CA PRO A 235 12.26 -14.17 25.52
C PRO A 235 13.20 -15.28 25.04
N LEU A 236 12.69 -16.25 24.25
CA LEU A 236 13.43 -17.44 23.81
C LEU A 236 14.74 -17.13 23.07
N LEU A 237 14.84 -15.96 22.42
CA LEU A 237 16.03 -15.58 21.65
C LEU A 237 16.85 -14.48 22.31
N SER A 238 16.31 -13.82 23.34
CA SER A 238 17.02 -12.72 24.02
C SER A 238 17.37 -13.02 25.46
N MET A 239 16.51 -13.72 26.20
CA MET A 239 16.75 -14.05 27.61
C MET A 239 16.14 -15.40 27.98
N VAL A 240 16.92 -16.28 28.59
CA VAL A 240 16.44 -17.47 29.30
C VAL A 240 16.73 -17.26 30.80
N ASN A 241 15.69 -17.29 31.63
CA ASN A 241 15.82 -17.05 33.09
C ASN A 241 16.49 -15.72 33.46
N GLY A 242 16.25 -14.65 32.67
CA GLY A 242 16.87 -13.35 32.90
C GLY A 242 18.32 -13.21 32.41
N LEU A 243 18.88 -14.24 31.82
CA LEU A 243 20.22 -14.22 31.22
C LEU A 243 20.12 -14.21 29.70
N PRO A 244 20.98 -13.44 29.02
CA PRO A 244 21.01 -13.47 27.55
C PRO A 244 21.35 -14.86 27.04
N VAL A 245 20.66 -15.30 25.99
CA VAL A 245 21.00 -16.57 25.28
C VAL A 245 22.35 -16.38 24.62
N VAL A 246 23.30 -17.22 25.04
CA VAL A 246 24.66 -17.22 24.51
C VAL A 246 24.81 -18.36 23.50
N PHE A 247 25.31 -18.06 22.32
CA PHE A 247 25.50 -19.06 21.27
C PHE A 247 26.67 -19.99 21.60
N PRO A 248 26.50 -21.32 21.33
CA PRO A 248 27.52 -22.32 21.68
C PRO A 248 28.88 -22.10 21.01
N PHE A 249 28.93 -21.47 19.85
CA PHE A 249 30.14 -21.28 19.06
C PHE A 249 30.80 -19.89 19.22
N SER A 250 29.98 -18.84 19.44
CA SER A 250 30.49 -17.47 19.50
C SER A 250 30.65 -16.94 20.92
N HIS A 251 30.04 -17.61 21.92
CA HIS A 251 29.92 -17.18 23.31
C HIS A 251 29.38 -15.74 23.48
N LYS A 252 28.68 -15.23 22.44
CA LYS A 252 28.10 -13.90 22.45
C LYS A 252 26.59 -13.96 22.68
N PRO A 253 26.04 -12.97 23.42
CA PRO A 253 24.59 -12.86 23.56
C PRO A 253 23.91 -12.56 22.24
N TYR A 254 22.74 -13.11 22.05
CA TYR A 254 21.89 -12.84 20.89
C TYR A 254 21.17 -11.50 21.04
N PHE A 255 21.29 -10.63 20.04
CA PHE A 255 20.58 -9.37 19.95
C PHE A 255 19.68 -9.34 18.71
N PRO A 256 18.36 -9.47 18.84
CA PRO A 256 17.43 -9.58 17.68
C PRO A 256 17.46 -8.38 16.73
N GLU A 257 17.75 -7.20 17.25
CA GLU A 257 17.68 -5.94 16.48
C GLU A 257 18.88 -5.71 15.54
N THR A 258 19.91 -6.56 15.61
CA THR A 258 21.11 -6.39 14.81
C THR A 258 20.84 -6.63 13.34
N GLY A 259 21.20 -5.66 12.48
CA GLY A 259 21.19 -5.77 11.03
C GLY A 259 19.95 -5.23 10.33
N GLY A 260 18.90 -4.86 11.04
CA GLY A 260 17.76 -4.08 10.55
C GLY A 260 17.12 -4.57 9.26
N ILE A 261 16.73 -3.60 8.43
CA ILE A 261 15.93 -3.81 7.20
C ILE A 261 16.72 -4.59 6.14
N LEU A 262 18.03 -4.37 5.99
CA LEU A 262 18.84 -5.08 5.02
C LEU A 262 18.90 -6.58 5.33
N ILE A 263 19.13 -6.91 6.58
CA ILE A 263 19.22 -8.32 7.01
C ILE A 263 17.86 -8.99 6.88
N ALA A 264 16.76 -8.29 7.20
CA ALA A 264 15.40 -8.79 6.96
C ALA A 264 15.14 -9.05 5.45
N LEU A 265 15.65 -8.20 4.57
CA LEU A 265 15.57 -8.39 3.11
C LEU A 265 16.37 -9.61 2.66
N ILE A 266 17.62 -9.76 3.13
CA ILE A 266 18.45 -10.92 2.83
C ILE A 266 17.79 -12.20 3.34
N THR A 267 17.30 -12.20 4.57
CA THR A 267 16.57 -13.33 5.17
C THR A 267 15.35 -13.69 4.33
N GLY A 268 14.55 -12.70 3.91
CA GLY A 268 13.39 -12.93 3.04
C GLY A 268 13.77 -13.58 1.71
N MET A 269 14.89 -13.19 1.11
CA MET A 269 15.41 -13.86 -0.09
C MET A 269 15.79 -15.32 0.21
N ILE A 270 16.52 -15.58 1.30
CA ILE A 270 16.91 -16.93 1.71
C ILE A 270 15.68 -17.81 1.94
N VAL A 271 14.70 -17.34 2.70
CA VAL A 271 13.44 -18.06 2.96
C VAL A 271 12.74 -18.43 1.65
N ALA A 272 12.63 -17.49 0.71
CA ALA A 272 12.01 -17.75 -0.59
C ALA A 272 12.80 -18.76 -1.44
N PHE A 273 14.13 -18.75 -1.37
CA PHE A 273 14.98 -19.72 -2.07
C PHE A 273 14.87 -21.11 -1.43
N LEU A 274 14.91 -21.20 -0.10
CA LEU A 274 14.74 -22.45 0.64
C LEU A 274 13.38 -23.10 0.35
N GLU A 275 12.30 -22.34 0.48
CA GLU A 275 10.95 -22.84 0.20
C GLU A 275 10.82 -23.39 -1.21
N ARG A 276 11.34 -22.66 -2.22
CA ARG A 276 11.30 -23.12 -3.62
C ARG A 276 12.16 -24.34 -3.86
N GLY A 277 13.32 -24.42 -3.21
CA GLY A 277 14.19 -25.59 -3.28
C GLY A 277 13.51 -26.82 -2.70
N LEU A 278 12.96 -26.70 -1.50
CA LEU A 278 12.23 -27.79 -0.83
C LEU A 278 10.99 -28.24 -1.61
N LYS A 279 10.24 -27.31 -2.20
CA LYS A 279 9.09 -27.64 -3.07
C LYS A 279 9.45 -28.50 -4.29
N LYS A 280 10.70 -28.41 -4.78
CA LYS A 280 11.17 -29.22 -5.92
C LYS A 280 11.56 -30.64 -5.53
N ILE A 281 12.03 -30.81 -4.30
CA ILE A 281 12.58 -32.07 -3.81
C ILE A 281 11.50 -32.92 -3.14
N MET A 282 10.52 -32.28 -2.49
CA MET A 282 9.51 -32.99 -1.69
C MET A 282 8.40 -33.62 -2.53
N PRO A 283 7.98 -34.87 -2.20
CA PRO A 283 6.81 -35.50 -2.80
C PRO A 283 5.53 -34.71 -2.55
N GLU A 284 4.58 -34.75 -3.49
CA GLU A 284 3.35 -33.92 -3.45
C GLU A 284 2.53 -34.10 -2.17
N ILE A 285 2.44 -35.35 -1.66
CA ILE A 285 1.69 -35.68 -0.44
C ILE A 285 2.21 -34.94 0.79
N LEU A 286 3.52 -34.73 0.88
CA LEU A 286 4.19 -34.12 2.03
C LEU A 286 4.46 -32.62 1.88
N LYS A 287 4.29 -32.07 0.67
CA LYS A 287 4.62 -30.65 0.36
C LYS A 287 3.93 -29.68 1.29
N ASN A 288 2.65 -29.85 1.56
CA ASN A 288 1.85 -28.89 2.32
C ASN A 288 2.23 -28.81 3.81
N PHE A 289 2.85 -29.84 4.35
CA PHE A 289 3.26 -29.91 5.75
C PHE A 289 4.78 -29.76 5.91
N LEU A 290 5.56 -30.62 5.23
CA LEU A 290 7.02 -30.64 5.40
C LEU A 290 7.72 -29.40 4.84
N VAL A 291 7.25 -28.84 3.73
CA VAL A 291 7.92 -27.65 3.17
C VAL A 291 7.84 -26.45 4.10
N PRO A 292 6.66 -26.02 4.62
CA PRO A 292 6.61 -24.94 5.59
C PRO A 292 7.41 -25.24 6.86
N LEU A 293 7.29 -26.47 7.41
CA LEU A 293 8.00 -26.86 8.62
C LEU A 293 9.53 -26.75 8.46
N LEU A 294 10.08 -27.38 7.43
CA LEU A 294 11.53 -27.36 7.17
C LEU A 294 12.00 -25.96 6.80
N THR A 295 11.20 -25.20 6.01
CA THR A 295 11.55 -23.81 5.68
C THR A 295 11.67 -22.98 6.94
N LEU A 296 10.75 -23.08 7.90
CA LEU A 296 10.80 -22.34 9.16
C LEU A 296 12.01 -22.77 9.98
N ILE A 297 12.22 -24.05 10.21
CA ILE A 297 13.36 -24.54 11.01
C ILE A 297 14.69 -24.06 10.41
N ILE A 298 14.90 -24.32 9.12
CA ILE A 298 16.15 -23.93 8.45
C ILE A 298 16.30 -22.40 8.45
N SER A 299 15.20 -21.64 8.28
CA SER A 299 15.26 -20.18 8.31
C SER A 299 15.67 -19.65 9.68
N VAL A 300 15.15 -20.21 10.78
CA VAL A 300 15.57 -19.82 12.14
C VAL A 300 17.07 -20.06 12.33
N PHE A 301 17.56 -21.24 11.99
CA PHE A 301 19.00 -21.53 12.06
C PHE A 301 19.82 -20.59 11.16
N THR A 302 19.33 -20.29 9.95
CA THR A 302 20.03 -19.38 9.03
C THR A 302 20.08 -17.95 9.59
N VAL A 303 18.98 -17.48 10.20
CA VAL A 303 18.95 -16.17 10.86
C VAL A 303 19.96 -16.13 11.98
N ILE A 304 19.93 -17.09 12.88
CA ILE A 304 20.78 -17.11 14.08
C ILE A 304 22.27 -17.25 13.72
N PHE A 305 22.61 -18.17 12.83
CA PHE A 305 24.02 -18.52 12.56
C PHE A 305 24.67 -17.80 11.37
N MET A 306 23.88 -17.21 10.48
CA MET A 306 24.42 -16.53 9.28
C MET A 306 24.05 -15.06 9.23
N THR A 307 22.75 -14.74 9.23
CA THR A 307 22.33 -13.36 8.93
C THR A 307 22.55 -12.41 10.11
N GLN A 308 22.34 -12.84 11.35
CA GLN A 308 22.62 -12.04 12.54
C GLN A 308 24.12 -11.78 12.75
N PRO A 309 25.01 -12.78 12.72
CA PRO A 309 26.45 -12.53 12.82
C PRO A 309 26.97 -11.64 11.69
N PHE A 310 26.42 -11.76 10.48
CA PHE A 310 26.77 -10.86 9.38
C PHE A 310 26.32 -9.42 9.66
N GLY A 311 25.13 -9.23 10.20
CA GLY A 311 24.63 -7.93 10.64
C GLY A 311 25.50 -7.31 11.74
N GLU A 312 25.89 -8.10 12.74
CA GLU A 312 26.80 -7.68 13.81
C GLU A 312 28.17 -7.27 13.27
N PHE A 313 28.75 -8.08 12.37
CA PHE A 313 30.01 -7.77 11.71
C PHE A 313 29.94 -6.42 10.97
N LEU A 314 28.89 -6.21 10.14
CA LEU A 314 28.71 -4.94 9.45
C LEU A 314 28.56 -3.77 10.42
N THR A 315 27.77 -3.92 11.48
CA THR A 315 27.56 -2.90 12.51
C THR A 315 28.89 -2.54 13.17
N LYS A 316 29.69 -3.52 13.53
CA LYS A 316 30.99 -3.33 14.15
C LYS A 316 31.99 -2.58 13.24
N GLN A 317 32.09 -3.00 11.96
CA GLN A 317 32.99 -2.35 11.00
C GLN A 317 32.62 -0.87 10.78
N ILE A 318 31.32 -0.56 10.75
CA ILE A 318 30.85 0.81 10.62
C ILE A 318 31.13 1.61 11.87
N TYR A 319 30.89 1.03 13.06
CA TYR A 319 31.18 1.68 14.33
C TYR A 319 32.68 2.07 14.43
N GLU A 320 33.58 1.14 14.13
CA GLU A 320 35.02 1.38 14.12
C GLU A 320 35.40 2.47 13.09
N SER A 321 34.82 2.43 11.89
CA SER A 321 35.04 3.45 10.86
C SER A 321 34.57 4.83 11.27
N LEU A 322 33.41 4.92 11.93
CA LEU A 322 32.87 6.18 12.45
C LEU A 322 33.75 6.76 13.57
N ASN A 323 34.23 5.93 14.49
CA ASN A 323 35.12 6.39 15.57
C ASN A 323 36.42 6.99 15.02
N ILE A 324 37.04 6.32 14.06
CA ILE A 324 38.25 6.86 13.40
C ILE A 324 37.96 8.21 12.71
N LEU A 325 36.81 8.34 12.07
CA LEU A 325 36.40 9.58 11.41
C LEU A 325 36.20 10.75 12.39
N PHE A 326 35.65 10.45 13.58
CA PHE A 326 35.41 11.46 14.61
C PHE A 326 36.68 11.92 15.32
N GLU A 327 37.58 10.99 15.55
CA GLU A 327 38.84 11.29 16.27
C GLU A 327 39.85 12.06 15.40
N GLN A 328 39.82 11.87 14.08
CA GLN A 328 40.87 12.37 13.18
C GLN A 328 40.46 13.51 12.24
N MET A 329 39.14 13.74 12.01
CA MET A 329 38.66 14.63 10.97
C MET A 329 37.40 15.41 11.36
N GLU A 330 37.50 16.41 12.23
CA GLU A 330 36.35 17.16 12.75
C GLU A 330 35.35 17.62 11.66
N VAL A 331 35.78 18.41 10.70
CA VAL A 331 34.92 19.00 9.65
C VAL A 331 34.60 18.03 8.52
N LEU A 332 35.61 17.26 8.07
CA LEU A 332 35.42 16.20 7.07
C LEU A 332 34.58 15.05 7.63
N GLY A 333 34.70 14.75 8.92
CA GLY A 333 33.87 13.81 9.64
C GLY A 333 32.40 14.18 9.54
N GLY A 334 32.08 15.45 9.71
CA GLY A 334 30.71 15.99 9.52
C GLY A 334 30.16 15.76 8.10
N PHE A 335 30.99 16.01 7.06
CA PHE A 335 30.60 15.74 5.67
C PHE A 335 30.29 14.26 5.46
N VAL A 336 31.23 13.40 5.85
CA VAL A 336 31.08 11.95 5.61
C VAL A 336 29.91 11.38 6.39
N LEU A 337 29.77 11.74 7.67
CA LEU A 337 28.69 11.23 8.51
C LEU A 337 27.31 11.61 7.98
N SER A 338 27.09 12.87 7.61
CA SER A 338 25.84 13.31 7.05
C SER A 338 25.54 12.63 5.70
N THR A 339 26.58 12.42 4.88
CA THR A 339 26.47 11.71 3.58
C THR A 339 26.07 10.25 3.75
N VAL A 340 26.71 9.53 4.68
CA VAL A 340 26.51 8.08 4.82
C VAL A 340 25.34 7.71 5.73
N PHE A 341 24.77 8.66 6.47
CA PHE A 341 23.71 8.41 7.47
C PHE A 341 22.52 7.63 6.89
N TYR A 342 21.89 8.13 5.80
CA TYR A 342 20.77 7.42 5.21
C TYR A 342 21.14 6.12 4.49
N PRO A 343 22.24 6.01 3.75
CA PRO A 343 22.77 4.70 3.34
C PRO A 343 22.88 3.72 4.50
N LEU A 344 23.46 4.12 5.64
CA LEU A 344 23.58 3.28 6.84
C LEU A 344 22.23 2.94 7.46
N SER A 345 21.33 3.93 7.55
CA SER A 345 19.96 3.72 8.03
C SER A 345 19.20 2.71 7.19
N LEU A 346 19.34 2.75 5.86
CA LEU A 346 18.77 1.75 4.94
C LEU A 346 19.33 0.35 5.17
N LEU A 347 20.60 0.25 5.55
CA LEU A 347 21.24 -0.99 5.92
C LEU A 347 20.82 -1.49 7.32
N GLY A 348 20.03 -0.71 8.04
CA GLY A 348 19.55 -1.05 9.40
C GLY A 348 20.60 -0.83 10.48
N LEU A 349 21.64 -0.08 10.17
CA LEU A 349 22.76 0.20 11.09
C LEU A 349 22.48 1.42 11.99
N GLN A 350 21.25 1.88 11.99
CA GLN A 350 20.78 2.97 12.83
C GLN A 350 20.95 2.67 14.32
N GLY A 351 20.86 1.39 14.72
CA GLY A 351 21.09 0.98 16.12
C GLY A 351 22.47 1.32 16.66
N ALA A 352 23.53 1.20 15.84
CA ALA A 352 24.88 1.60 16.23
C ALA A 352 24.98 3.10 16.54
N ILE A 353 24.36 3.93 15.68
CA ILE A 353 24.32 5.38 15.86
C ILE A 353 23.47 5.75 17.09
N THR A 354 22.37 5.05 17.33
CA THR A 354 21.52 5.26 18.51
C THR A 354 22.26 4.97 19.80
N SER A 355 23.10 3.93 19.84
CA SER A 355 23.92 3.60 21.02
C SER A 355 24.94 4.70 21.35
N ILE A 356 25.59 5.27 20.33
CA ILE A 356 26.50 6.41 20.51
C ILE A 356 25.72 7.63 21.02
N ASN A 357 24.58 7.93 20.43
CA ASN A 357 23.74 9.04 20.86
C ASN A 357 23.31 8.90 22.33
N THR A 358 23.02 7.69 22.80
CA THR A 358 22.66 7.43 24.20
C THR A 358 23.82 7.78 25.15
N ILE A 359 25.04 7.38 24.78
CA ILE A 359 26.24 7.69 25.59
C ILE A 359 26.52 9.19 25.61
N LEU A 360 26.39 9.88 24.48
CA LEU A 360 26.63 11.32 24.39
C LEU A 360 25.54 12.16 25.04
N ASN A 361 24.31 11.67 25.14
CA ASN A 361 23.20 12.36 25.79
C ASN A 361 23.17 12.12 27.32
N ASP A 362 24.03 11.26 27.84
CA ASP A 362 24.10 11.02 29.29
C ASP A 362 24.71 12.23 29.98
N PRO A 363 23.98 12.88 30.92
CA PRO A 363 24.50 14.02 31.69
C PRO A 363 25.74 13.67 32.54
N GLU A 364 25.88 12.40 32.92
CA GLU A 364 27.05 11.88 33.67
C GLU A 364 28.14 11.35 32.74
N GLY A 365 27.86 11.32 31.42
CA GLY A 365 28.76 10.84 30.38
C GLY A 365 29.90 11.82 30.06
N PRO A 366 30.83 11.41 29.17
CA PRO A 366 32.04 12.15 28.84
C PRO A 366 31.77 13.55 28.26
N THR A 367 30.64 13.77 27.65
CA THR A 367 30.22 15.04 27.02
C THR A 367 29.25 15.85 27.87
N LYS A 368 28.98 15.44 29.10
CA LYS A 368 28.03 16.10 30.02
C LYS A 368 26.63 16.34 29.36
N GLY A 369 26.17 15.37 28.60
CA GLY A 369 24.86 15.42 27.92
C GLY A 369 24.83 16.26 26.65
N LEU A 370 25.97 16.74 26.14
CA LEU A 370 26.06 17.46 24.89
C LEU A 370 26.37 16.50 23.72
N ASN A 371 25.44 16.35 22.80
CA ASN A 371 25.60 15.48 21.66
C ASN A 371 25.98 16.28 20.39
N TYR A 372 27.22 16.14 19.97
CA TYR A 372 27.77 16.81 18.77
C TYR A 372 27.47 16.05 17.47
N ILE A 373 27.10 14.78 17.56
CA ILE A 373 26.82 13.94 16.38
C ILE A 373 25.41 14.21 15.85
N LEU A 374 24.45 14.38 16.75
CA LEU A 374 23.04 14.48 16.39
C LEU A 374 22.72 15.64 15.45
N PRO A 375 23.26 16.87 15.60
CA PRO A 375 23.04 17.95 14.64
C PRO A 375 23.54 17.61 13.23
N ILE A 376 24.66 16.90 13.11
CA ILE A 376 25.23 16.46 11.84
C ILE A 376 24.28 15.45 11.17
N LEU A 377 23.75 14.48 11.92
CA LEU A 377 22.77 13.50 11.42
C LEU A 377 21.46 14.16 10.95
N MET A 378 21.03 15.21 11.66
CA MET A 378 19.82 15.97 11.28
C MET A 378 19.96 16.61 9.90
N THR A 379 21.16 17.07 9.53
CA THR A 379 21.40 17.71 8.22
C THR A 379 21.21 16.73 7.05
N ALA A 380 21.32 15.41 7.28
CA ALA A 380 21.04 14.40 6.27
C ALA A 380 19.62 14.53 5.70
N SER A 381 18.64 14.86 6.56
CA SER A 381 17.25 15.10 6.12
C SER A 381 17.13 16.31 5.18
N GLY A 382 17.93 17.35 5.40
CA GLY A 382 18.00 18.53 4.55
C GLY A 382 18.35 18.18 3.12
N GLY A 383 19.35 17.32 2.90
CA GLY A 383 19.72 16.84 1.57
C GLY A 383 18.58 16.15 0.82
N GLN A 384 17.81 15.31 1.51
CA GLN A 384 16.64 14.63 0.92
C GLN A 384 15.52 15.61 0.57
N ILE A 385 15.26 16.59 1.45
CA ILE A 385 14.29 17.66 1.21
C ILE A 385 14.70 18.47 -0.03
N GLY A 386 15.96 18.88 -0.10
CA GLY A 386 16.50 19.62 -1.25
C GLY A 386 16.36 18.85 -2.56
N ALA A 387 16.70 17.57 -2.56
CA ALA A 387 16.55 16.69 -3.72
C ALA A 387 15.09 16.54 -4.15
N ALA A 388 14.16 16.38 -3.23
CA ALA A 388 12.73 16.28 -3.54
C ALA A 388 12.20 17.59 -4.14
N VAL A 389 12.63 18.75 -3.65
CA VAL A 389 12.27 20.06 -4.22
C VAL A 389 12.83 20.19 -5.65
N ALA A 390 14.07 19.76 -5.89
CA ALA A 390 14.68 19.76 -7.22
C ALA A 390 13.87 18.90 -8.21
N ILE A 391 13.48 17.69 -7.80
CA ILE A 391 12.63 16.80 -8.60
C ILE A 391 11.27 17.47 -8.85
N PHE A 392 10.64 18.02 -7.82
CA PHE A 392 9.33 18.65 -7.93
C PHE A 392 9.31 19.80 -8.94
N ILE A 393 10.36 20.60 -8.98
CA ILE A 393 10.48 21.73 -9.92
C ILE A 393 10.72 21.22 -11.34
N LYS A 394 11.70 20.33 -11.52
CA LYS A 394 12.21 19.94 -12.84
C LYS A 394 11.34 18.91 -13.56
N THR A 395 10.73 17.96 -12.87
CA THR A 395 9.95 16.88 -13.52
C THR A 395 8.62 17.37 -14.08
N LYS A 396 8.17 16.74 -15.17
CA LYS A 396 6.82 16.93 -15.73
C LYS A 396 5.82 15.90 -15.21
N ASN A 397 6.27 14.84 -14.54
CA ASN A 397 5.41 13.74 -14.08
C ASN A 397 4.53 14.16 -12.90
N LYS A 398 3.20 14.14 -13.12
CA LYS A 398 2.21 14.57 -12.12
C LYS A 398 2.11 13.61 -10.92
N LYS A 399 2.39 12.32 -11.12
CA LYS A 399 2.27 11.31 -10.06
C LYS A 399 3.32 11.51 -8.98
N ILE A 400 4.60 11.64 -9.36
CA ILE A 400 5.67 11.89 -8.39
C ILE A 400 5.49 13.24 -7.70
N LYS A 401 5.03 14.29 -8.41
CA LYS A 401 4.70 15.58 -7.80
C LYS A 401 3.64 15.44 -6.71
N LYS A 402 2.61 14.61 -6.93
CA LYS A 402 1.59 14.34 -5.91
C LYS A 402 2.18 13.64 -4.69
N ILE A 403 3.06 12.66 -4.90
CA ILE A 403 3.76 11.95 -3.82
C ILE A 403 4.62 12.92 -3.01
N ILE A 404 5.42 13.75 -3.68
CA ILE A 404 6.28 14.74 -3.01
C ILE A 404 5.46 15.69 -2.15
N ARG A 405 4.32 16.20 -2.63
CA ARG A 405 3.42 17.06 -1.84
C ARG A 405 2.94 16.40 -0.55
N GLY A 406 2.73 15.09 -0.56
CA GLY A 406 2.31 14.35 0.64
C GLY A 406 3.44 14.01 1.59
N THR A 407 4.66 13.79 1.08
CA THR A 407 5.78 13.30 1.88
C THR A 407 6.73 14.40 2.35
N LEU A 408 6.85 15.49 1.59
CA LEU A 408 7.75 16.58 1.90
C LEU A 408 7.45 17.26 3.26
N PRO A 409 6.19 17.59 3.61
CA PRO A 409 5.88 18.17 4.92
C PRO A 409 6.29 17.25 6.08
N VAL A 410 6.11 15.95 5.93
CA VAL A 410 6.49 14.94 6.94
C VAL A 410 8.02 14.92 7.14
N SER A 411 8.78 15.05 6.05
CA SER A 411 10.24 15.13 6.09
C SER A 411 10.74 16.41 6.78
N VAL A 412 10.07 17.54 6.56
CA VAL A 412 10.38 18.81 7.24
C VAL A 412 10.14 18.71 8.76
N ILE A 413 9.11 17.98 9.19
CA ILE A 413 8.83 17.72 10.61
C ILE A 413 9.88 16.79 11.24
N GLY A 414 10.67 16.06 10.42
CA GLY A 414 11.80 15.27 10.89
C GLY A 414 11.72 13.78 10.57
N VAL A 415 10.71 13.33 9.86
CA VAL A 415 10.57 11.93 9.47
C VAL A 415 10.77 11.83 7.95
N SER A 416 12.01 11.55 7.54
CA SER A 416 12.40 11.57 6.12
C SER A 416 12.20 10.24 5.40
N GLU A 417 11.97 9.16 6.11
CA GLU A 417 11.80 7.82 5.57
C GLU A 417 10.71 7.74 4.49
N PRO A 418 9.51 8.33 4.69
CA PRO A 418 8.49 8.35 3.64
C PRO A 418 8.99 9.00 2.35
N LEU A 419 9.70 10.13 2.43
CA LEU A 419 10.26 10.83 1.29
C LEU A 419 11.35 9.99 0.60
N ILE A 420 12.23 9.38 1.37
CA ILE A 420 13.31 8.53 0.87
C ILE A 420 12.73 7.34 0.11
N TYR A 421 11.88 6.55 0.74
CA TYR A 421 11.36 5.32 0.15
C TYR A 421 10.42 5.56 -1.03
N THR A 422 9.73 6.71 -1.06
CA THR A 422 8.75 7.00 -2.13
C THR A 422 9.30 7.84 -3.27
N VAL A 423 10.34 8.63 -3.06
CA VAL A 423 10.81 9.62 -4.04
C VAL A 423 12.26 9.39 -4.44
N THR A 424 13.19 9.49 -3.49
CA THR A 424 14.61 9.57 -3.84
C THR A 424 15.22 8.19 -4.09
N LEU A 425 14.99 7.21 -3.23
CA LEU A 425 15.52 5.86 -3.32
C LEU A 425 15.06 5.09 -4.57
N PRO A 426 13.76 5.12 -4.97
CA PRO A 426 13.32 4.45 -6.20
C PRO A 426 14.01 4.94 -7.46
N LEU A 427 14.48 6.18 -7.46
CA LEU A 427 15.20 6.77 -8.58
C LEU A 427 16.70 6.52 -8.52
N ILE A 428 17.26 6.12 -7.37
CA ILE A 428 18.67 5.84 -7.08
C ILE A 428 19.55 7.09 -7.14
N TRP A 429 19.70 7.72 -8.32
CA TRP A 429 20.54 8.90 -8.49
C TRP A 429 20.13 10.08 -7.61
N PRO A 430 18.84 10.45 -7.51
CA PRO A 430 18.40 11.46 -6.56
C PRO A 430 18.74 11.13 -5.10
N PHE A 431 18.68 9.86 -4.72
CA PHE A 431 19.07 9.43 -3.37
C PHE A 431 20.57 9.67 -3.14
N ILE A 432 21.42 9.25 -4.09
CA ILE A 432 22.89 9.42 -3.98
C ILE A 432 23.24 10.91 -3.94
N THR A 433 22.70 11.72 -4.85
CA THR A 433 22.96 13.16 -4.90
C THR A 433 22.42 13.91 -3.67
N ALA A 434 21.29 13.47 -3.11
CA ALA A 434 20.76 14.00 -1.86
C ALA A 434 21.71 13.70 -0.67
N CYS A 435 22.20 12.47 -0.58
CA CYS A 435 23.13 12.08 0.47
C CYS A 435 24.45 12.84 0.40
N VAL A 436 25.05 12.94 -0.79
CA VAL A 436 26.29 13.72 -0.98
C VAL A 436 26.05 15.21 -0.71
N GLY A 437 24.92 15.74 -1.16
CA GLY A 437 24.55 17.14 -0.92
C GLY A 437 24.32 17.48 0.54
N ALA A 438 23.79 16.52 1.30
CA ALA A 438 23.63 16.64 2.76
C ALA A 438 24.97 16.86 3.47
N GLY A 439 26.06 16.30 2.94
CA GLY A 439 27.40 16.48 3.46
C GLY A 439 27.80 17.95 3.64
N ALA A 440 27.35 18.85 2.76
CA ALA A 440 27.58 20.29 2.92
C ALA A 440 27.01 20.83 4.24
N GLY A 441 25.80 20.39 4.62
CA GLY A 441 25.21 20.76 5.90
C GLY A 441 25.94 20.11 7.07
N GLY A 442 26.35 18.83 6.93
CA GLY A 442 27.14 18.13 7.94
C GLY A 442 28.49 18.80 8.21
N THR A 443 29.15 19.29 7.13
CA THR A 443 30.37 20.11 7.23
C THR A 443 30.12 21.38 8.04
N LEU A 444 29.04 22.14 7.75
CA LEU A 444 28.69 23.35 8.48
C LEU A 444 28.34 23.05 9.94
N ALA A 445 27.61 21.97 10.21
CA ALA A 445 27.27 21.56 11.57
C ALA A 445 28.51 21.24 12.41
N ALA A 446 29.48 20.54 11.84
CA ALA A 446 30.76 20.26 12.48
C ALA A 446 31.60 21.53 12.64
N PHE A 447 31.70 22.36 11.60
CA PHE A 447 32.48 23.61 11.64
C PHE A 447 31.96 24.56 12.74
N PHE A 448 30.67 24.67 12.92
CA PHE A 448 30.07 25.49 14.00
C PHE A 448 30.04 24.77 15.36
N ASN A 449 30.59 23.60 15.49
CA ASN A 449 30.59 22.79 16.73
C ASN A 449 29.20 22.68 17.34
N LEU A 450 28.19 22.41 16.49
CA LEU A 450 26.81 22.31 16.95
C LEU A 450 26.62 21.12 17.87
N SER A 451 25.87 21.34 18.96
CA SER A 451 25.49 20.26 19.88
C SER A 451 24.01 20.33 20.21
N THR A 452 23.42 19.19 20.57
CA THR A 452 22.06 19.11 21.09
C THR A 452 22.06 18.71 22.54
N VAL A 453 21.07 19.21 23.30
CA VAL A 453 20.82 18.90 24.72
C VAL A 453 19.70 17.87 24.90
N LYS A 454 18.98 17.53 23.84
CA LYS A 454 17.92 16.51 23.84
C LYS A 454 18.02 15.68 22.56
N SER A 455 17.79 14.37 22.64
CA SER A 455 17.82 13.46 21.50
C SER A 455 16.40 13.13 21.06
N SER A 456 15.83 13.89 20.15
CA SER A 456 14.45 13.57 19.79
C SER A 456 14.04 13.83 18.35
N ILE A 457 14.55 14.82 17.63
CA ILE A 457 14.03 15.16 16.31
C ILE A 457 15.13 15.24 15.28
N LEU A 458 14.92 14.53 14.17
CA LEU A 458 15.69 14.67 12.95
C LEU A 458 14.90 15.57 12.00
N GLY A 459 15.50 16.66 11.51
CA GLY A 459 14.90 17.57 10.54
C GLY A 459 14.97 19.03 10.94
N PHE A 460 14.18 19.89 10.30
CA PHE A 460 14.21 21.34 10.55
C PHE A 460 13.84 21.69 12.00
N PHE A 461 12.91 20.98 12.61
CA PHE A 461 12.53 21.20 14.01
C PHE A 461 13.61 20.81 15.03
N GLY A 462 14.71 20.23 14.57
CA GLY A 462 15.90 19.99 15.39
C GLY A 462 16.45 21.27 16.02
N PHE A 463 16.16 22.47 15.46
CA PHE A 463 16.56 23.74 16.07
C PHE A 463 16.04 23.92 17.51
N LEU A 464 14.96 23.23 17.89
CA LEU A 464 14.43 23.25 19.25
C LEU A 464 15.30 22.47 20.27
N THR A 465 16.17 21.61 19.77
CA THR A 465 16.99 20.72 20.62
C THR A 465 18.45 21.13 20.69
N VAL A 466 18.91 22.03 19.82
CA VAL A 466 20.30 22.52 19.84
C VAL A 466 20.58 23.42 21.05
N ALA A 467 21.85 23.49 21.44
CA ALA A 467 22.31 24.29 22.53
C ALA A 467 21.92 25.78 22.37
N LYS A 468 21.62 26.45 23.46
CA LYS A 468 21.21 27.87 23.44
C LYS A 468 22.26 28.74 22.74
N GLY A 469 21.79 29.61 21.84
CA GLY A 469 22.64 30.52 21.06
C GLY A 469 23.12 29.95 19.72
N THR A 470 22.95 28.66 19.44
CA THR A 470 23.42 28.03 18.21
C THR A 470 22.30 27.79 17.16
N HIS A 471 21.08 28.21 17.45
CA HIS A 471 19.90 28.00 16.58
C HIS A 471 20.10 28.52 15.15
N PHE A 472 20.68 29.73 15.01
CA PHE A 472 20.95 30.34 13.69
C PHE A 472 21.94 29.50 12.89
N PHE A 473 23.01 29.02 13.51
CA PHE A 473 24.00 28.17 12.85
C PHE A 473 23.43 26.82 12.43
N PHE A 474 22.53 26.25 13.24
CA PHE A 474 21.83 25.03 12.88
C PHE A 474 20.95 25.21 11.65
N ILE A 475 20.17 26.31 11.59
CA ILE A 475 19.34 26.63 10.42
C ILE A 475 20.24 26.81 9.17
N THR A 476 21.39 27.47 9.32
CA THR A 476 22.36 27.65 8.24
C THR A 476 22.89 26.30 7.75
N ALA A 477 23.22 25.38 8.65
CA ALA A 477 23.66 24.02 8.30
C ALA A 477 22.56 23.23 7.57
N MET A 478 21.31 23.32 8.06
CA MET A 478 20.16 22.66 7.41
C MET A 478 19.90 23.23 6.01
N LEU A 479 19.97 24.56 5.85
CA LEU A 479 19.84 25.20 4.54
C LEU A 479 20.99 24.82 3.61
N GLY A 480 22.22 24.71 4.12
CA GLY A 480 23.38 24.23 3.39
C GLY A 480 23.18 22.81 2.86
N ALA A 481 22.64 21.91 3.68
CA ALA A 481 22.26 20.56 3.27
C ALA A 481 21.17 20.57 2.19
N CYS A 482 20.12 21.38 2.38
CA CYS A 482 19.04 21.51 1.40
C CYS A 482 19.54 22.04 0.06
N LEU A 483 20.37 23.07 0.07
CA LEU A 483 20.95 23.64 -1.15
C LEU A 483 21.89 22.65 -1.83
N GLY A 484 22.75 21.97 -1.07
CA GLY A 484 23.63 20.92 -1.61
C GLY A 484 22.82 19.80 -2.27
N GLY A 485 21.82 19.27 -1.58
CA GLY A 485 20.92 18.24 -2.11
C GLY A 485 20.12 18.70 -3.33
N PHE A 486 19.64 19.95 -3.31
CA PHE A 486 18.94 20.56 -4.43
C PHE A 486 19.83 20.69 -5.66
N ILE A 487 20.98 21.34 -5.51
CA ILE A 487 21.90 21.63 -6.63
C ILE A 487 22.39 20.34 -7.27
N LEU A 488 22.91 19.42 -6.46
CA LEU A 488 23.44 18.16 -6.99
C LEU A 488 22.33 17.32 -7.66
N THR A 489 21.14 17.27 -7.07
CA THR A 489 20.03 16.52 -7.67
C THR A 489 19.52 17.21 -8.94
N TYR A 490 19.40 18.53 -8.95
CA TYR A 490 18.91 19.28 -10.10
C TYR A 490 19.79 19.07 -11.33
N PHE A 491 21.10 19.08 -11.16
CA PHE A 491 22.04 18.94 -12.28
C PHE A 491 22.35 17.48 -12.62
N PHE A 492 22.51 16.61 -11.65
CA PHE A 492 23.04 15.26 -11.83
C PHE A 492 22.05 14.14 -11.48
N GLY A 493 21.02 14.41 -10.64
CA GLY A 493 20.18 13.38 -10.10
C GLY A 493 18.94 13.03 -10.95
N ILE A 494 18.45 13.96 -11.79
CA ILE A 494 17.12 13.85 -12.41
C ILE A 494 17.22 13.27 -13.81
N ASN A 495 16.60 12.10 -13.99
CA ASN A 495 16.39 11.46 -15.28
C ASN A 495 14.88 11.23 -15.50
N GLU A 496 14.28 12.02 -16.38
CA GLU A 496 12.83 12.02 -16.64
C GLU A 496 12.35 10.65 -17.19
N LYS A 497 13.18 10.00 -18.01
CA LYS A 497 12.89 8.67 -18.52
C LYS A 497 12.76 7.65 -17.37
N ARG A 498 13.68 7.73 -16.40
CA ARG A 498 13.65 6.87 -15.21
C ARG A 498 12.44 7.15 -14.32
N ILE A 499 12.06 8.43 -14.17
CA ILE A 499 10.87 8.82 -13.41
C ILE A 499 9.61 8.20 -14.04
N ASN A 500 9.47 8.27 -15.35
CA ASN A 500 8.31 7.71 -16.05
C ASN A 500 8.32 6.17 -16.06
N GLU A 501 9.47 5.53 -16.06
CA GLU A 501 9.59 4.07 -15.90
C GLU A 501 9.13 3.58 -14.52
N VAL A 502 9.43 4.34 -13.46
CA VAL A 502 9.12 3.97 -12.08
C VAL A 502 7.67 4.30 -11.71
N TYR A 503 7.22 5.51 -12.04
CA TYR A 503 5.91 6.02 -11.59
C TYR A 503 4.81 5.90 -12.68
N GLY A 504 5.20 5.59 -13.91
CA GLY A 504 4.31 5.63 -15.07
C GLY A 504 4.03 7.07 -15.51
N ASN A 505 3.55 7.26 -16.71
CA ASN A 505 3.21 8.57 -17.27
C ASN A 505 1.96 9.16 -16.60
#